data_43f66626f30b9b769b7d12e43143275c
#
_entry.id   43f66626f30b9b769b7d12e43143275c
#
_cell.length_a   1.000
_cell.length_b   1.000
_cell.length_c   1.000
_cell.angle_alpha   90.00
_cell.angle_beta   90.00
_cell.angle_gamma   90.00
#
_symmetry.space_group_name_H-M   'P 1'
#
loop_
_entity.id
_entity.type
_entity.pdbx_description
1 polymer ?
#
loop_
_entity_poly.entity_id
_entity_poly.type
_entity_poly.pdbx_seq_one_letter_code
_entity_poly.pdbx_strand_id
1 'polypeptide(L)'
;MEKAKIDWENIGFGYIKTDKRYVSNFKNGAWDEGVLTDDDRIVMNECAGVLQYAQTCFEGLKAYTTEDGRIVTFRPDLNGERFKDSCRRLEIPVFSKERFVDAVLKVVKANEAYVPPFGYGAALYIRPYAFGISPVIGVKPADEYQFRVFTTPVGSYFKGGTKGISIKVSDFDRAAPRGTGDVKAGLNYAMSLHPIVTAHNEGYAENMYLDAATRTKVEETGGANFLFVTGDGTVVTPKSDTILPSITRRSLLYVAEHILGLKVEEREVYLSEVSDFAECGLCGTAAVISPVARVVDHGKEIAFKYGTDEMGPVIKKLYDTLTGIQMGKLPAPKGWIYEVK
;
A
#
# COMPACT_ATOMS: atom_id res chain seq x y z
N MET A 1 26.05 10.70 -6.71
CA MET A 1 25.26 11.96 -6.77
C MET A 1 25.08 12.48 -5.35
N GLU A 2 25.15 13.80 -5.14
CA GLU A 2 24.90 14.41 -3.84
C GLU A 2 23.42 14.24 -3.46
N LYS A 3 23.15 13.87 -2.20
CA LYS A 3 21.79 13.70 -1.70
C LYS A 3 21.12 15.04 -1.44
N ALA A 4 19.81 15.10 -1.58
CA ALA A 4 19.02 16.29 -1.26
C ALA A 4 19.19 16.68 0.22
N LYS A 5 19.17 17.98 0.50
CA LYS A 5 19.31 18.53 1.87
C LYS A 5 17.99 18.32 2.64
N ILE A 6 17.81 17.13 3.18
CA ILE A 6 16.62 16.72 3.94
C ILE A 6 17.10 16.19 5.31
N ASP A 7 16.36 16.50 6.35
CA ASP A 7 16.57 15.88 7.66
C ASP A 7 16.00 14.45 7.63
N TRP A 8 16.86 13.49 7.26
CA TRP A 8 16.50 12.08 7.11
C TRP A 8 16.11 11.39 8.42
N GLU A 9 16.55 11.89 9.56
CA GLU A 9 16.23 11.32 10.87
C GLU A 9 14.82 11.69 11.32
N ASN A 10 14.38 12.91 10.99
CA ASN A 10 13.08 13.43 11.42
C ASN A 10 12.04 13.49 10.31
N ILE A 11 12.34 12.92 9.13
CA ILE A 11 11.38 12.89 8.03
C ILE A 11 10.12 12.11 8.41
N GLY A 12 8.95 12.73 8.20
CA GLY A 12 7.64 12.10 8.42
C GLY A 12 7.09 11.46 7.15
N PHE A 13 5.77 11.27 7.12
CA PHE A 13 5.04 10.74 5.96
C PHE A 13 4.30 11.86 5.18
N GLY A 14 4.79 13.10 5.27
CA GLY A 14 4.26 14.25 4.54
C GLY A 14 4.82 14.35 3.12
N TYR A 15 4.11 15.09 2.26
CA TYR A 15 4.56 15.34 0.89
C TYR A 15 5.77 16.29 0.87
N ILE A 16 6.86 15.84 0.29
CA ILE A 16 8.04 16.64 -0.06
C ILE A 16 8.20 16.57 -1.58
N LYS A 17 8.18 17.72 -2.25
CA LYS A 17 8.30 17.79 -3.70
C LYS A 17 9.68 17.32 -4.15
N THR A 18 9.71 16.46 -5.16
CA THR A 18 10.92 16.04 -5.88
C THR A 18 11.00 16.71 -7.26
N ASP A 19 12.16 16.65 -7.92
CA ASP A 19 12.43 17.41 -9.13
C ASP A 19 11.64 16.93 -10.34
N LYS A 20 11.49 15.61 -10.51
CA LYS A 20 10.90 15.03 -11.73
C LYS A 20 9.71 14.13 -11.45
N ARG A 21 8.80 14.09 -12.41
CA ARG A 21 7.68 13.15 -12.52
C ARG A 21 7.58 12.63 -13.93
N TYR A 22 6.94 11.47 -14.09
CA TYR A 22 6.62 10.90 -15.39
C TYR A 22 5.17 11.20 -15.73
N VAL A 23 4.90 11.55 -16.99
CA VAL A 23 3.56 11.84 -17.52
C VAL A 23 3.40 11.15 -18.86
N SER A 24 2.32 10.40 -19.05
CA SER A 24 1.88 9.84 -20.32
C SER A 24 0.40 10.13 -20.52
N ASN A 25 -0.01 10.50 -21.72
CA ASN A 25 -1.39 10.84 -22.05
C ASN A 25 -1.99 9.76 -22.97
N PHE A 26 -3.25 9.42 -22.72
CA PHE A 26 -4.06 8.60 -23.61
C PHE A 26 -4.99 9.51 -24.41
N LYS A 27 -4.83 9.48 -25.72
CA LYS A 27 -5.63 10.25 -26.65
C LYS A 27 -5.72 9.53 -27.99
N ASN A 28 -6.85 9.64 -28.68
CA ASN A 28 -7.07 9.00 -29.96
C ASN A 28 -6.83 7.46 -29.94
N GLY A 29 -7.19 6.81 -28.83
CA GLY A 29 -7.09 5.36 -28.67
C GLY A 29 -5.72 4.82 -28.31
N ALA A 30 -4.72 5.66 -28.01
CA ALA A 30 -3.37 5.21 -27.66
C ALA A 30 -2.72 6.05 -26.56
N TRP A 31 -1.86 5.41 -25.77
CA TRP A 31 -0.92 6.07 -24.87
C TRP A 31 0.29 6.60 -25.65
N ASP A 32 0.66 7.84 -25.42
CA ASP A 32 1.93 8.40 -25.94
C ASP A 32 3.15 7.74 -25.25
N GLU A 33 4.35 8.04 -25.74
CA GLU A 33 5.61 7.48 -25.17
C GLU A 33 5.86 7.89 -23.71
N GLY A 34 5.24 8.97 -23.27
CA GLY A 34 5.45 9.55 -21.95
C GLY A 34 6.79 10.30 -21.81
N VAL A 35 6.83 11.24 -20.89
CA VAL A 35 8.00 12.10 -20.66
C VAL A 35 8.29 12.32 -19.18
N LEU A 36 9.55 12.59 -18.85
CA LEU A 36 9.94 13.16 -17.56
C LEU A 36 9.79 14.67 -17.61
N THR A 37 9.12 15.26 -16.62
CA THR A 37 8.90 16.69 -16.50
C THR A 37 9.07 17.16 -15.06
N ASP A 38 9.34 18.44 -14.85
CA ASP A 38 9.32 19.12 -13.55
C ASP A 38 7.97 19.80 -13.24
N ASP A 39 7.07 19.87 -14.22
CA ASP A 39 5.73 20.44 -14.03
C ASP A 39 4.83 19.48 -13.24
N ASP A 40 4.49 19.86 -12.01
CA ASP A 40 3.63 19.11 -11.10
C ASP A 40 2.14 19.50 -11.22
N ARG A 41 1.81 20.46 -12.06
CA ARG A 41 0.44 20.91 -12.28
C ARG A 41 -0.33 19.90 -13.13
N ILE A 42 -1.62 19.82 -12.90
CA ILE A 42 -2.58 19.09 -13.72
C ILE A 42 -3.62 20.10 -14.19
N VAL A 43 -3.68 20.30 -15.51
CA VAL A 43 -4.70 21.17 -16.12
C VAL A 43 -5.76 20.28 -16.75
N MET A 44 -7.01 20.44 -16.32
CA MET A 44 -8.14 19.66 -16.81
C MET A 44 -9.43 20.48 -16.81
N ASN A 45 -10.44 20.01 -17.50
CA ASN A 45 -11.77 20.63 -17.47
C ASN A 45 -12.46 20.35 -16.13
N GLU A 46 -13.29 21.29 -15.66
CA GLU A 46 -14.10 21.12 -14.44
C GLU A 46 -15.03 19.91 -14.48
N CYS A 47 -15.45 19.48 -15.68
CA CYS A 47 -16.27 18.28 -15.90
C CYS A 47 -15.43 17.00 -16.07
N ALA A 48 -14.13 17.01 -15.78
CA ALA A 48 -13.29 15.82 -15.93
C ALA A 48 -13.84 14.61 -15.14
N GLY A 49 -13.79 13.43 -15.73
CA GLY A 49 -14.35 12.21 -15.16
C GLY A 49 -13.79 11.87 -13.77
N VAL A 50 -12.54 12.22 -13.50
CA VAL A 50 -11.94 12.04 -12.16
C VAL A 50 -12.60 12.94 -11.11
N LEU A 51 -12.99 14.17 -11.46
CA LEU A 51 -13.63 15.13 -10.54
C LEU A 51 -15.09 14.79 -10.29
N GLN A 52 -15.80 14.29 -11.30
CA GLN A 52 -17.23 14.02 -11.21
C GLN A 52 -17.54 12.62 -10.67
N TYR A 53 -16.77 11.61 -11.09
CA TYR A 53 -17.09 10.19 -10.84
C TYR A 53 -15.93 9.40 -10.23
N ALA A 54 -14.90 10.09 -9.71
CA ALA A 54 -13.71 9.46 -9.11
C ALA A 54 -13.07 8.39 -10.02
N GLN A 55 -13.11 8.57 -11.35
CA GLN A 55 -12.53 7.63 -12.31
C GLN A 55 -10.99 7.70 -12.24
N THR A 56 -10.42 7.06 -11.22
CA THR A 56 -8.98 7.03 -10.94
C THR A 56 -8.58 5.77 -10.20
N CYS A 57 -7.41 5.25 -10.52
CA CYS A 57 -6.74 4.21 -9.74
C CYS A 57 -5.27 4.60 -9.50
N PHE A 58 -4.67 4.02 -8.48
CA PHE A 58 -3.31 4.37 -8.09
C PHE A 58 -2.54 3.17 -7.54
N GLU A 59 -1.24 3.34 -7.44
CA GLU A 59 -0.34 2.39 -6.81
C GLU A 59 0.56 3.08 -5.77
N GLY A 60 1.18 2.27 -4.93
CA GLY A 60 2.15 2.72 -3.96
C GLY A 60 3.25 1.68 -3.82
N LEU A 61 4.48 2.10 -4.05
CA LEU A 61 5.67 1.29 -3.87
C LEU A 61 6.82 2.17 -3.37
N LYS A 62 7.95 1.56 -3.06
CA LYS A 62 9.09 2.26 -2.47
C LYS A 62 10.39 1.93 -3.21
N ALA A 63 11.30 2.91 -3.24
CA ALA A 63 12.70 2.67 -3.57
C ALA A 63 13.57 2.87 -2.32
N TYR A 64 14.62 2.06 -2.23
CA TYR A 64 15.53 1.99 -1.09
C TYR A 64 16.98 2.12 -1.55
N THR A 65 17.83 2.68 -0.70
CA THR A 65 19.26 2.49 -0.81
C THR A 65 19.63 1.22 -0.03
N THR A 66 20.27 0.28 -0.68
CA THR A 66 20.76 -0.97 -0.06
C THR A 66 22.06 -0.74 0.73
N GLU A 67 22.46 -1.71 1.54
CA GLU A 67 23.69 -1.64 2.35
C GLU A 67 24.95 -1.45 1.47
N ASP A 68 24.97 -2.03 0.27
CA ASP A 68 26.05 -1.87 -0.72
C ASP A 68 25.89 -0.63 -1.63
N GLY A 69 24.94 0.25 -1.33
CA GLY A 69 24.76 1.55 -1.98
C GLY A 69 23.96 1.56 -3.27
N ARG A 70 23.43 0.41 -3.72
CA ARG A 70 22.53 0.36 -4.88
C ARG A 70 21.17 0.97 -4.55
N ILE A 71 20.50 1.51 -5.55
CA ILE A 71 19.10 1.94 -5.44
C ILE A 71 18.24 0.85 -6.06
N VAL A 72 17.25 0.38 -5.31
CA VAL A 72 16.38 -0.72 -5.72
C VAL A 72 14.90 -0.42 -5.45
N THR A 73 14.02 -1.07 -6.22
CA THR A 73 12.58 -1.15 -5.93
C THR A 73 12.16 -2.59 -5.69
N PHE A 74 11.09 -2.78 -4.93
CA PHE A 74 10.61 -4.10 -4.52
C PHE A 74 9.35 -4.48 -5.31
N ARG A 75 9.44 -5.52 -6.14
CA ARG A 75 8.35 -6.16 -6.90
C ARG A 75 7.45 -5.19 -7.69
N PRO A 76 8.01 -4.21 -8.43
CA PRO A 76 7.22 -3.26 -9.20
C PRO A 76 6.39 -3.93 -10.31
N ASP A 77 6.77 -5.11 -10.76
CA ASP A 77 6.04 -5.94 -11.71
C ASP A 77 4.65 -6.33 -11.19
N LEU A 78 4.53 -6.67 -9.91
CA LEU A 78 3.24 -6.99 -9.30
C LEU A 78 2.36 -5.74 -9.10
N ASN A 79 2.99 -4.59 -8.82
CA ASN A 79 2.25 -3.32 -8.83
C ASN A 79 1.70 -3.02 -10.23
N GLY A 80 2.51 -3.24 -11.27
CA GLY A 80 2.08 -3.08 -12.67
C GLY A 80 0.93 -4.00 -13.07
N GLU A 81 0.95 -5.27 -12.63
CA GLU A 81 -0.17 -6.21 -12.89
C GLU A 81 -1.45 -5.76 -12.16
N ARG A 82 -1.36 -5.44 -10.87
CA ARG A 82 -2.53 -4.97 -10.10
C ARG A 82 -3.07 -3.63 -10.63
N PHE A 83 -2.18 -2.74 -11.07
CA PHE A 83 -2.58 -1.50 -11.72
C PHE A 83 -3.37 -1.74 -13.02
N LYS A 84 -2.91 -2.68 -13.83
CA LYS A 84 -3.60 -3.13 -15.05
C LYS A 84 -5.02 -3.63 -14.75
N ASP A 85 -5.18 -4.44 -13.69
CA ASP A 85 -6.47 -4.97 -13.28
C ASP A 85 -7.39 -3.86 -12.72
N SER A 86 -6.82 -2.92 -11.94
CA SER A 86 -7.55 -1.73 -11.49
C SER A 86 -8.02 -0.85 -12.67
N CYS A 87 -7.17 -0.64 -13.67
CA CYS A 87 -7.55 0.09 -14.88
C CYS A 87 -8.74 -0.59 -15.58
N ARG A 88 -8.66 -1.91 -15.81
CA ARG A 88 -9.75 -2.67 -16.47
C ARG A 88 -11.07 -2.52 -15.74
N ARG A 89 -11.06 -2.66 -14.41
CA ARG A 89 -12.28 -2.60 -13.59
C ARG A 89 -12.95 -1.22 -13.61
N LEU A 90 -12.18 -0.15 -13.83
CA LEU A 90 -12.66 1.24 -13.86
C LEU A 90 -12.79 1.81 -15.27
N GLU A 91 -12.74 0.97 -16.31
CA GLU A 91 -12.79 1.39 -17.72
C GLU A 91 -11.73 2.45 -18.08
N ILE A 92 -10.56 2.37 -17.43
CA ILE A 92 -9.39 3.16 -17.77
C ILE A 92 -8.55 2.36 -18.78
N PRO A 93 -8.09 2.94 -19.89
CA PRO A 93 -7.22 2.24 -20.84
C PRO A 93 -6.02 1.61 -20.16
N VAL A 94 -5.78 0.33 -20.45
CA VAL A 94 -4.72 -0.43 -19.81
C VAL A 94 -3.35 0.19 -20.09
N PHE A 95 -2.61 0.51 -19.04
CA PHE A 95 -1.19 0.83 -19.12
C PHE A 95 -0.40 -0.45 -18.84
N SER A 96 0.46 -0.88 -19.79
CA SER A 96 1.11 -2.18 -19.68
C SER A 96 2.06 -2.27 -18.48
N LYS A 97 2.22 -3.47 -17.94
CA LYS A 97 3.14 -3.74 -16.83
C LYS A 97 4.57 -3.29 -17.15
N GLU A 98 5.04 -3.58 -18.35
CA GLU A 98 6.39 -3.25 -18.79
C GLU A 98 6.61 -1.74 -18.82
N ARG A 99 5.66 -0.98 -19.36
CA ARG A 99 5.69 0.48 -19.35
C ARG A 99 5.57 1.06 -17.94
N PHE A 100 4.74 0.44 -17.09
CA PHE A 100 4.62 0.83 -15.69
C PHE A 100 5.96 0.70 -14.95
N VAL A 101 6.62 -0.46 -15.08
CA VAL A 101 7.93 -0.69 -14.46
C VAL A 101 8.97 0.28 -15.00
N ASP A 102 9.04 0.48 -16.31
CA ASP A 102 9.95 1.43 -16.95
C ASP A 102 9.75 2.87 -16.43
N ALA A 103 8.49 3.33 -16.35
CA ALA A 103 8.15 4.65 -15.82
C ALA A 103 8.59 4.81 -14.35
N VAL A 104 8.37 3.79 -13.53
CA VAL A 104 8.80 3.76 -12.12
C VAL A 104 10.31 3.87 -12.02
N LEU A 105 11.07 3.06 -12.75
CA LEU A 105 12.54 3.08 -12.72
C LEU A 105 13.10 4.43 -13.22
N LYS A 106 12.55 4.97 -14.31
CA LYS A 106 12.93 6.29 -14.85
C LYS A 106 12.72 7.43 -13.84
N VAL A 107 11.58 7.45 -13.15
CA VAL A 107 11.28 8.49 -12.16
C VAL A 107 12.19 8.37 -10.95
N VAL A 108 12.45 7.15 -10.47
CA VAL A 108 13.37 6.94 -9.34
C VAL A 108 14.78 7.39 -9.73
N LYS A 109 15.26 7.01 -10.92
CA LYS A 109 16.56 7.43 -11.43
C LYS A 109 16.67 8.94 -11.52
N ALA A 110 15.66 9.61 -12.08
CA ALA A 110 15.64 11.07 -12.20
C ALA A 110 15.59 11.82 -10.85
N ASN A 111 15.17 11.13 -9.78
CA ASN A 111 15.07 11.66 -8.42
C ASN A 111 16.00 10.92 -7.43
N GLU A 112 17.10 10.32 -7.89
CA GLU A 112 17.96 9.51 -7.02
C GLU A 112 18.59 10.30 -5.85
N ALA A 113 18.70 11.62 -5.97
CA ALA A 113 19.11 12.50 -4.87
C ALA A 113 18.15 12.46 -3.68
N TYR A 114 16.88 12.14 -3.92
CA TYR A 114 15.81 12.06 -2.92
C TYR A 114 15.60 10.65 -2.35
N VAL A 115 16.32 9.64 -2.84
CA VAL A 115 16.31 8.31 -2.21
C VAL A 115 17.12 8.41 -0.92
N PRO A 116 16.52 8.14 0.26
CA PRO A 116 17.22 8.28 1.54
C PRO A 116 18.49 7.43 1.59
N PRO A 117 19.54 7.88 2.28
CA PRO A 117 20.72 7.05 2.54
C PRO A 117 20.33 5.78 3.32
N PHE A 118 21.15 4.73 3.18
CA PHE A 118 20.99 3.51 3.97
C PHE A 118 21.12 3.79 5.47
N GLY A 119 20.32 3.13 6.30
CA GLY A 119 20.40 3.21 7.75
C GLY A 119 19.36 4.12 8.43
N TYR A 120 18.71 5.02 7.70
CA TYR A 120 17.72 5.95 8.28
C TYR A 120 16.31 5.36 8.43
N GLY A 121 16.05 4.12 7.98
CA GLY A 121 14.69 3.53 8.02
C GLY A 121 13.68 4.22 7.09
N ALA A 122 14.15 5.16 6.28
CA ALA A 122 13.37 5.94 5.34
C ALA A 122 13.41 5.34 3.92
N ALA A 123 12.51 5.77 3.04
CA ALA A 123 12.42 5.31 1.66
C ALA A 123 11.94 6.42 0.74
N LEU A 124 12.17 6.29 -0.57
CA LEU A 124 11.49 7.11 -1.55
C LEU A 124 10.16 6.45 -1.90
N TYR A 125 9.04 7.04 -1.48
CA TYR A 125 7.70 6.58 -1.84
C TYR A 125 7.38 6.98 -3.28
N ILE A 126 6.81 6.06 -4.04
CA ILE A 126 6.50 6.22 -5.46
C ILE A 126 4.98 6.07 -5.62
N ARG A 127 4.34 7.04 -6.29
CA ARG A 127 2.91 7.09 -6.53
C ARG A 127 2.58 7.10 -8.02
N PRO A 128 2.45 5.93 -8.66
CA PRO A 128 1.81 5.81 -9.98
C PRO A 128 0.29 5.95 -9.84
N TYR A 129 -0.36 6.64 -10.80
CA TYR A 129 -1.81 6.76 -10.84
C TYR A 129 -2.30 7.12 -12.25
N ALA A 130 -3.53 6.72 -12.58
CA ALA A 130 -4.19 7.10 -13.82
C ALA A 130 -5.58 7.65 -13.54
N PHE A 131 -6.06 8.57 -14.38
CA PHE A 131 -7.33 9.23 -14.20
C PHE A 131 -7.89 9.79 -15.50
N GLY A 132 -9.23 9.87 -15.59
CA GLY A 132 -9.94 10.46 -16.72
C GLY A 132 -9.93 11.98 -16.68
N ILE A 133 -9.47 12.62 -17.77
CA ILE A 133 -9.29 14.08 -17.86
C ILE A 133 -10.28 14.77 -18.79
N SER A 134 -10.92 14.04 -19.71
CA SER A 134 -11.89 14.63 -20.64
C SER A 134 -13.22 14.95 -19.94
N PRO A 135 -13.98 15.95 -20.45
CA PRO A 135 -15.27 16.32 -19.88
C PRO A 135 -16.30 15.21 -20.02
N VAL A 136 -17.03 14.89 -18.94
CA VAL A 136 -18.16 13.95 -18.93
C VAL A 136 -19.27 14.46 -18.00
N ILE A 137 -20.52 14.49 -18.46
CA ILE A 137 -21.69 14.81 -17.61
C ILE A 137 -22.51 13.54 -17.35
N GLY A 138 -22.79 12.74 -18.38
CA GLY A 138 -23.40 11.42 -18.20
C GLY A 138 -22.40 10.43 -17.57
N VAL A 139 -22.91 9.45 -16.80
CA VAL A 139 -22.05 8.40 -16.22
C VAL A 139 -21.53 7.49 -17.33
N LYS A 140 -20.33 7.78 -17.81
CA LYS A 140 -19.59 7.02 -18.83
C LYS A 140 -18.09 7.17 -18.61
N PRO A 141 -17.26 6.27 -19.17
CA PRO A 141 -15.82 6.45 -19.18
C PRO A 141 -15.40 7.75 -19.87
N ALA A 142 -14.31 8.34 -19.44
CA ALA A 142 -13.66 9.45 -20.15
C ALA A 142 -13.12 8.99 -21.52
N ASP A 143 -12.89 9.93 -22.43
CA ASP A 143 -12.29 9.65 -23.74
C ASP A 143 -10.76 9.87 -23.72
N GLU A 144 -10.28 10.72 -22.81
CA GLU A 144 -8.87 11.02 -22.64
C GLU A 144 -8.45 10.78 -21.18
N TYR A 145 -7.23 10.26 -20.99
CA TYR A 145 -6.68 9.90 -19.67
C TYR A 145 -5.23 10.37 -19.54
N GLN A 146 -4.80 10.48 -18.30
CA GLN A 146 -3.40 10.72 -17.99
C GLN A 146 -2.90 9.67 -17.00
N PHE A 147 -1.71 9.12 -17.25
CA PHE A 147 -0.92 8.33 -16.33
C PHE A 147 0.24 9.17 -15.82
N ARG A 148 0.41 9.21 -14.51
CA ARG A 148 1.50 9.96 -13.87
C ARG A 148 2.21 9.12 -12.82
N VAL A 149 3.48 9.41 -12.60
CA VAL A 149 4.25 8.89 -11.47
C VAL A 149 4.99 10.05 -10.82
N PHE A 150 4.74 10.28 -9.54
CA PHE A 150 5.56 11.17 -8.71
C PHE A 150 6.19 10.43 -7.54
N THR A 151 7.18 11.05 -6.92
CA THR A 151 7.87 10.51 -5.76
C THR A 151 7.89 11.51 -4.62
N THR A 152 8.03 11.01 -3.39
CA THR A 152 8.26 11.81 -2.20
C THR A 152 9.08 10.99 -1.20
N PRO A 153 10.16 11.52 -0.61
CA PRO A 153 10.85 10.82 0.44
C PRO A 153 9.99 10.77 1.70
N VAL A 154 9.98 9.61 2.37
CA VAL A 154 9.17 9.37 3.57
C VAL A 154 9.99 8.62 4.62
N GLY A 155 9.73 8.93 5.88
CA GLY A 155 10.25 8.19 7.01
C GLY A 155 9.40 6.97 7.39
N SER A 156 9.55 6.52 8.62
CA SER A 156 8.69 5.48 9.16
C SER A 156 7.24 5.96 9.22
N TYR A 157 6.32 5.12 8.77
CA TYR A 157 4.87 5.43 8.79
C TYR A 157 4.34 5.63 10.21
N PHE A 158 4.87 4.86 11.16
CA PHE A 158 4.52 4.99 12.57
C PHE A 158 5.71 5.53 13.36
N LYS A 159 5.56 6.73 13.93
CA LYS A 159 6.58 7.36 14.80
C LYS A 159 6.81 6.64 16.12
N GLY A 160 5.98 5.66 16.47
CA GLY A 160 6.03 4.91 17.74
C GLY A 160 6.98 3.70 17.76
N GLY A 161 7.70 3.42 16.67
CA GLY A 161 8.58 2.25 16.57
C GLY A 161 7.80 0.94 16.56
N THR A 162 8.18 -0.03 17.38
CA THR A 162 7.60 -1.38 17.46
C THR A 162 6.38 -1.51 18.38
N LYS A 163 5.90 -0.40 18.97
CA LYS A 163 4.71 -0.42 19.83
C LYS A 163 3.44 -0.68 19.03
N GLY A 164 2.60 -1.54 19.56
CA GLY A 164 1.34 -1.90 18.93
C GLY A 164 0.30 -0.79 18.99
N ILE A 165 -0.45 -0.70 17.91
CA ILE A 165 -1.56 0.24 17.77
C ILE A 165 -2.85 -0.36 18.31
N SER A 166 -3.78 0.52 18.72
CA SER A 166 -5.15 0.16 19.05
C SER A 166 -6.05 0.47 17.87
N ILE A 167 -6.90 -0.45 17.49
CA ILE A 167 -7.86 -0.31 16.41
C ILE A 167 -9.28 -0.61 16.88
N LYS A 168 -10.28 -0.12 16.17
CA LYS A 168 -11.69 -0.42 16.49
C LYS A 168 -12.38 -1.16 15.34
N VAL A 169 -13.40 -1.94 15.65
CA VAL A 169 -14.31 -2.47 14.64
C VAL A 169 -15.17 -1.33 14.10
N SER A 170 -15.23 -1.20 12.77
CA SER A 170 -16.00 -0.14 12.11
C SER A 170 -17.49 -0.49 12.03
N ASP A 171 -18.35 0.52 12.25
CA ASP A 171 -19.79 0.43 11.94
C ASP A 171 -20.09 0.60 10.45
N PHE A 172 -19.11 1.06 9.69
CA PHE A 172 -19.21 1.29 8.25
C PHE A 172 -18.60 0.14 7.46
N ASP A 173 -19.09 -0.04 6.23
CA ASP A 173 -18.50 -0.97 5.27
C ASP A 173 -17.37 -0.29 4.50
N ARG A 174 -16.32 -1.04 4.17
CA ARG A 174 -15.23 -0.57 3.30
C ARG A 174 -15.57 -0.70 1.83
N ALA A 175 -16.29 -1.77 1.47
CA ALA A 175 -16.67 -2.08 0.10
C ALA A 175 -17.94 -2.93 0.06
N ALA A 176 -18.72 -2.77 -1.01
CA ALA A 176 -19.85 -3.66 -1.27
C ALA A 176 -19.38 -5.10 -1.58
N PRO A 177 -20.20 -6.15 -1.32
CA PRO A 177 -19.79 -7.56 -1.49
C PRO A 177 -19.32 -7.92 -2.92
N ARG A 178 -19.80 -7.21 -3.95
CA ARG A 178 -19.39 -7.35 -5.35
C ARG A 178 -18.98 -6.01 -5.95
N GLY A 179 -18.41 -5.15 -5.10
CA GLY A 179 -18.00 -3.81 -5.47
C GLY A 179 -16.59 -3.74 -6.01
N THR A 180 -15.82 -2.80 -5.50
CA THR A 180 -14.46 -2.47 -5.95
C THR A 180 -13.42 -2.69 -4.85
N GLY A 181 -13.73 -3.52 -3.83
CA GLY A 181 -12.84 -3.72 -2.68
C GLY A 181 -11.45 -4.24 -3.05
N ASP A 182 -11.36 -5.10 -4.04
CA ASP A 182 -10.13 -5.65 -4.60
C ASP A 182 -9.38 -4.69 -5.55
N VAL A 183 -9.99 -3.55 -5.89
CA VAL A 183 -9.45 -2.55 -6.81
C VAL A 183 -8.76 -1.42 -6.04
N LYS A 184 -7.57 -1.02 -6.48
CA LYS A 184 -6.86 0.11 -5.84
C LYS A 184 -7.35 1.45 -6.39
N ALA A 185 -8.61 1.76 -6.10
CA ALA A 185 -9.36 2.91 -6.58
C ALA A 185 -9.53 3.99 -5.51
N GLY A 186 -9.42 5.26 -5.89
CA GLY A 186 -9.57 6.40 -4.98
C GLY A 186 -10.90 6.41 -4.22
N LEU A 187 -11.98 5.94 -4.86
CA LEU A 187 -13.31 5.87 -4.27
C LEU A 187 -13.37 5.03 -2.98
N ASN A 188 -12.62 3.92 -2.88
CA ASN A 188 -12.58 3.08 -1.69
C ASN A 188 -11.93 3.82 -0.51
N TYR A 189 -10.95 4.67 -0.78
CA TYR A 189 -10.26 5.47 0.22
C TYR A 189 -11.12 6.67 0.65
N ALA A 190 -11.84 7.29 -0.27
CA ALA A 190 -12.78 8.35 0.04
C ALA A 190 -13.89 7.86 1.00
N MET A 191 -14.42 6.65 0.80
CA MET A 191 -15.38 6.02 1.73
C MET A 191 -14.80 5.84 3.14
N SER A 192 -13.51 5.60 3.26
CA SER A 192 -12.83 5.37 4.55
C SER A 192 -12.47 6.65 5.31
N LEU A 193 -12.65 7.85 4.72
CA LEU A 193 -12.26 9.12 5.36
C LEU A 193 -13.08 9.41 6.62
N HIS A 194 -14.39 9.25 6.58
CA HIS A 194 -15.21 9.48 7.76
C HIS A 194 -14.94 8.47 8.89
N PRO A 195 -14.91 7.16 8.62
CA PRO A 195 -14.56 6.17 9.64
C PRO A 195 -13.19 6.40 10.28
N ILE A 196 -12.15 6.72 9.51
CA ILE A 196 -10.81 6.92 10.07
C ILE A 196 -10.71 8.19 10.93
N VAL A 197 -11.35 9.29 10.51
CA VAL A 197 -11.42 10.52 11.32
C VAL A 197 -12.14 10.26 12.64
N THR A 198 -13.26 9.52 12.60
CA THR A 198 -14.00 9.12 13.81
C THR A 198 -13.12 8.27 14.73
N ALA A 199 -12.44 7.25 14.19
CA ALA A 199 -11.54 6.40 14.95
C ALA A 199 -10.41 7.22 15.62
N HIS A 200 -9.78 8.14 14.88
CA HIS A 200 -8.73 9.00 15.42
C HIS A 200 -9.23 9.91 16.55
N ASN A 201 -10.42 10.49 16.42
CA ASN A 201 -11.03 11.32 17.46
C ASN A 201 -11.34 10.53 18.74
N GLU A 202 -11.54 9.23 18.62
CA GLU A 202 -11.75 8.30 19.73
C GLU A 202 -10.45 7.69 20.26
N GLY A 203 -9.29 8.05 19.68
CA GLY A 203 -7.95 7.60 20.12
C GLY A 203 -7.50 6.26 19.49
N TYR A 204 -8.18 5.76 18.47
CA TYR A 204 -7.76 4.58 17.72
C TYR A 204 -6.96 4.97 16.49
N ALA A 205 -5.99 4.13 16.12
CA ALA A 205 -5.10 4.39 14.99
C ALA A 205 -5.72 3.98 13.63
N GLU A 206 -6.67 3.03 13.63
CA GLU A 206 -7.25 2.47 12.40
C GLU A 206 -8.59 1.76 12.69
N ASN A 207 -9.30 1.38 11.65
CA ASN A 207 -10.52 0.59 11.70
C ASN A 207 -10.28 -0.83 11.20
N MET A 208 -10.88 -1.83 11.85
CA MET A 208 -11.11 -3.16 11.32
C MET A 208 -12.45 -3.17 10.59
N TYR A 209 -12.46 -3.42 9.29
CA TYR A 209 -13.69 -3.60 8.54
C TYR A 209 -14.10 -5.06 8.50
N LEU A 210 -15.40 -5.29 8.58
CA LEU A 210 -16.03 -6.59 8.43
C LEU A 210 -16.67 -6.72 7.04
N ASP A 211 -16.92 -7.95 6.63
CA ASP A 211 -17.63 -8.22 5.38
C ASP A 211 -19.03 -7.54 5.38
N ALA A 212 -19.33 -6.83 4.31
CA ALA A 212 -20.57 -6.06 4.21
C ALA A 212 -21.84 -6.91 4.12
N ALA A 213 -21.72 -8.20 3.80
CA ALA A 213 -22.87 -9.09 3.66
C ALA A 213 -23.38 -9.62 5.01
N THR A 214 -22.49 -10.00 5.92
CA THR A 214 -22.87 -10.65 7.18
C THR A 214 -22.34 -9.93 8.42
N ARG A 215 -21.33 -9.07 8.28
CA ARG A 215 -20.61 -8.36 9.35
C ARG A 215 -20.05 -9.33 10.42
N THR A 216 -19.66 -10.51 9.99
CA THR A 216 -19.10 -11.53 10.88
C THR A 216 -17.65 -11.89 10.56
N LYS A 217 -17.18 -11.57 9.35
CA LYS A 217 -15.85 -11.93 8.86
C LYS A 217 -14.95 -10.69 8.79
N VAL A 218 -13.73 -10.84 9.28
CA VAL A 218 -12.71 -9.79 9.19
C VAL A 218 -12.24 -9.67 7.75
N GLU A 219 -12.20 -8.46 7.22
CA GLU A 219 -11.62 -8.16 5.91
C GLU A 219 -10.25 -7.49 6.06
N GLU A 220 -10.20 -6.18 5.94
CA GLU A 220 -8.96 -5.40 6.03
C GLU A 220 -9.21 -4.06 6.73
N THR A 221 -8.19 -3.22 6.84
CA THR A 221 -8.34 -1.83 7.29
C THR A 221 -8.55 -0.89 6.11
N GLY A 222 -8.62 0.42 6.36
CA GLY A 222 -8.66 1.44 5.31
C GLY A 222 -7.44 1.42 4.37
N GLY A 223 -6.29 0.96 4.83
CA GLY A 223 -5.04 1.01 4.06
C GLY A 223 -4.10 -0.18 4.19
N ALA A 224 -4.44 -1.22 4.96
CA ALA A 224 -3.58 -2.37 5.23
C ALA A 224 -4.37 -3.67 5.41
N ASN A 225 -3.71 -4.81 5.13
CA ASN A 225 -4.28 -6.14 5.34
C ASN A 225 -3.89 -6.71 6.70
N PHE A 226 -4.71 -7.60 7.25
CA PHE A 226 -4.42 -8.31 8.49
C PHE A 226 -3.51 -9.52 8.28
N LEU A 227 -2.60 -9.70 9.24
CA LEU A 227 -1.89 -10.94 9.55
C LEU A 227 -2.16 -11.29 11.01
N PHE A 228 -2.68 -12.47 11.26
CA PHE A 228 -2.84 -13.04 12.58
C PHE A 228 -1.86 -14.18 12.78
N VAL A 229 -1.51 -14.47 14.04
CA VAL A 229 -0.68 -15.63 14.39
C VAL A 229 -1.35 -16.39 15.50
N THR A 230 -1.54 -17.68 15.31
CA THR A 230 -2.09 -18.58 16.32
C THR A 230 -1.08 -18.90 17.43
N GLY A 231 -1.54 -19.49 18.52
CA GLY A 231 -0.67 -19.89 19.65
C GLY A 231 0.43 -20.89 19.27
N ASP A 232 0.25 -21.67 18.21
CA ASP A 232 1.24 -22.62 17.67
C ASP A 232 2.16 -22.01 16.58
N GLY A 233 2.00 -20.71 16.29
CA GLY A 233 2.83 -19.99 15.32
C GLY A 233 2.37 -20.05 13.85
N THR A 234 1.17 -20.57 13.57
CA THR A 234 0.58 -20.54 12.23
C THR A 234 0.20 -19.11 11.84
N VAL A 235 0.65 -18.66 10.67
CA VAL A 235 0.32 -17.34 10.10
C VAL A 235 -1.01 -17.44 9.36
N VAL A 236 -1.99 -16.65 9.77
CA VAL A 236 -3.35 -16.64 9.21
C VAL A 236 -3.64 -15.26 8.62
N THR A 237 -4.22 -15.21 7.43
CA THR A 237 -4.69 -13.94 6.83
C THR A 237 -6.10 -14.10 6.26
N PRO A 238 -6.97 -13.07 6.42
CA PRO A 238 -8.29 -13.09 5.82
C PRO A 238 -8.24 -13.21 4.30
N LYS A 239 -9.14 -14.04 3.76
CA LYS A 239 -9.35 -14.23 2.33
C LYS A 239 -10.78 -13.86 1.96
N SER A 240 -10.94 -12.92 1.04
CA SER A 240 -12.22 -12.46 0.49
C SER A 240 -11.97 -11.81 -0.87
N ASP A 241 -12.99 -11.83 -1.73
CA ASP A 241 -12.95 -11.16 -3.04
C ASP A 241 -13.09 -9.63 -2.94
N THR A 242 -13.30 -9.11 -1.73
CA THR A 242 -13.41 -7.67 -1.44
C THR A 242 -12.15 -7.10 -0.79
N ILE A 243 -11.17 -7.92 -0.48
CA ILE A 243 -9.89 -7.50 0.10
C ILE A 243 -8.89 -7.16 -1.03
N LEU A 244 -8.22 -6.01 -0.90
CA LEU A 244 -7.15 -5.63 -1.84
C LEU A 244 -6.05 -6.70 -1.86
N PRO A 245 -5.66 -7.24 -3.05
CA PRO A 245 -4.58 -8.23 -3.17
C PRO A 245 -3.21 -7.58 -2.92
N SER A 246 -2.85 -7.45 -1.64
CA SER A 246 -1.63 -6.77 -1.19
C SER A 246 -0.36 -7.52 -1.62
N ILE A 247 0.56 -6.78 -2.22
CA ILE A 247 1.88 -7.28 -2.62
C ILE A 247 2.73 -7.59 -1.38
N THR A 248 2.63 -6.73 -0.35
CA THR A 248 3.32 -6.95 0.93
C THR A 248 2.80 -8.21 1.61
N ARG A 249 1.47 -8.39 1.73
CA ARG A 249 0.88 -9.60 2.29
C ARG A 249 1.37 -10.85 1.55
N ARG A 250 1.23 -10.87 0.22
CA ARG A 250 1.69 -11.99 -0.62
C ARG A 250 3.17 -12.30 -0.43
N SER A 251 4.01 -11.27 -0.25
CA SER A 251 5.44 -11.45 0.00
C SER A 251 5.72 -12.00 1.40
N LEU A 252 4.98 -11.54 2.41
CA LEU A 252 5.09 -12.01 3.80
C LEU A 252 4.64 -13.47 3.94
N LEU A 253 3.57 -13.88 3.25
CA LEU A 253 3.14 -15.28 3.23
C LEU A 253 4.21 -16.19 2.59
N TYR A 254 4.80 -15.75 1.48
CA TYR A 254 5.94 -16.46 0.89
C TYR A 254 7.14 -16.56 1.84
N VAL A 255 7.48 -15.46 2.52
CA VAL A 255 8.55 -15.44 3.53
C VAL A 255 8.24 -16.40 4.66
N ALA A 256 7.00 -16.40 5.17
CA ALA A 256 6.56 -17.31 6.22
C ALA A 256 6.77 -18.78 5.81
N GLU A 257 6.23 -19.17 4.68
CA GLU A 257 6.20 -20.56 4.24
C GLU A 257 7.56 -21.05 3.73
N HIS A 258 8.19 -20.30 2.81
CA HIS A 258 9.36 -20.81 2.07
C HIS A 258 10.71 -20.39 2.65
N ILE A 259 10.76 -19.34 3.47
CA ILE A 259 12.01 -18.87 4.09
C ILE A 259 12.07 -19.25 5.57
N LEU A 260 10.97 -19.06 6.29
CA LEU A 260 10.92 -19.32 7.73
C LEU A 260 10.34 -20.69 8.10
N GLY A 261 9.77 -21.44 7.14
CA GLY A 261 9.20 -22.78 7.37
C GLY A 261 7.96 -22.76 8.28
N LEU A 262 7.22 -21.65 8.31
CA LEU A 262 6.01 -21.52 9.11
C LEU A 262 4.80 -22.04 8.32
N LYS A 263 3.81 -22.54 9.03
CA LYS A 263 2.50 -22.86 8.43
C LYS A 263 1.75 -21.57 8.09
N VAL A 264 1.09 -21.54 6.92
CA VAL A 264 0.32 -20.40 6.43
C VAL A 264 -1.10 -20.83 6.08
N GLU A 265 -2.08 -20.02 6.45
CA GLU A 265 -3.49 -20.22 6.09
C GLU A 265 -4.08 -18.93 5.53
N GLU A 266 -4.56 -18.98 4.29
CA GLU A 266 -5.41 -17.95 3.70
C GLU A 266 -6.85 -18.45 3.72
N ARG A 267 -7.67 -17.91 4.64
CA ARG A 267 -9.03 -18.36 4.85
C ARG A 267 -9.96 -17.25 5.34
N GLU A 268 -11.24 -17.49 5.41
CA GLU A 268 -12.14 -16.64 6.16
C GLU A 268 -11.70 -16.59 7.63
N VAL A 269 -11.72 -15.40 8.22
CA VAL A 269 -11.44 -15.17 9.66
C VAL A 269 -12.67 -14.52 10.26
N TYR A 270 -13.26 -15.16 11.25
CA TYR A 270 -14.44 -14.63 11.92
C TYR A 270 -14.05 -13.69 13.06
N LEU A 271 -14.82 -12.62 13.25
CA LEU A 271 -14.59 -11.69 14.38
C LEU A 271 -14.60 -12.43 15.73
N SER A 272 -15.43 -13.46 15.85
CA SER A 272 -15.53 -14.27 17.07
C SER A 272 -14.26 -15.06 17.44
N GLU A 273 -13.38 -15.35 16.46
CA GLU A 273 -12.12 -16.07 16.69
C GLU A 273 -10.93 -15.14 16.89
N VAL A 274 -11.10 -13.82 16.74
CA VAL A 274 -9.97 -12.86 16.83
C VAL A 274 -9.28 -12.91 18.19
N SER A 275 -10.02 -13.24 19.26
CA SER A 275 -9.46 -13.42 20.61
C SER A 275 -8.56 -14.64 20.77
N ASP A 276 -8.59 -15.60 19.85
CA ASP A 276 -7.82 -16.85 19.93
C ASP A 276 -6.41 -16.70 19.34
N PHE A 277 -6.15 -15.60 18.62
CA PHE A 277 -4.83 -15.32 18.05
C PHE A 277 -3.86 -14.73 19.09
N ALA A 278 -2.61 -15.17 19.02
CA ALA A 278 -1.55 -14.69 19.90
C ALA A 278 -0.96 -13.36 19.44
N GLU A 279 -0.88 -13.13 18.11
CA GLU A 279 -0.34 -11.92 17.53
C GLU A 279 -1.25 -11.39 16.42
N CYS A 280 -1.24 -10.06 16.24
CA CYS A 280 -1.89 -9.40 15.12
C CYS A 280 -0.99 -8.31 14.55
N GLY A 281 -0.97 -8.20 13.22
CA GLY A 281 -0.24 -7.15 12.51
C GLY A 281 -1.02 -6.64 11.30
N LEU A 282 -0.82 -5.38 10.96
CA LEU A 282 -1.31 -4.75 9.74
C LEU A 282 -0.17 -4.66 8.73
N CYS A 283 -0.32 -5.24 7.55
CA CYS A 283 0.72 -5.25 6.54
C CYS A 283 0.36 -4.43 5.30
N GLY A 284 1.35 -3.69 4.80
CA GLY A 284 1.21 -2.85 3.61
C GLY A 284 2.51 -2.15 3.24
N THR A 285 2.54 -1.51 2.08
CA THR A 285 3.74 -0.82 1.57
C THR A 285 4.24 0.28 2.51
N ALA A 286 3.34 1.00 3.18
CA ALA A 286 3.72 2.14 4.01
C ALA A 286 4.56 1.73 5.23
N ALA A 287 4.13 0.72 5.98
CA ALA A 287 4.72 0.32 7.25
C ALA A 287 5.41 -1.04 7.24
N VAL A 288 5.31 -1.80 6.14
CA VAL A 288 5.67 -3.22 6.04
C VAL A 288 4.76 -4.06 6.94
N ILE A 289 4.96 -4.05 8.25
CA ILE A 289 4.02 -4.57 9.26
C ILE A 289 3.98 -3.60 10.44
N SER A 290 2.78 -3.29 10.91
CA SER A 290 2.53 -2.59 12.16
C SER A 290 1.89 -3.56 13.15
N PRO A 291 2.44 -3.75 14.35
CA PRO A 291 1.82 -4.61 15.35
C PRO A 291 0.51 -3.99 15.84
N VAL A 292 -0.49 -4.83 16.12
CA VAL A 292 -1.75 -4.45 16.75
C VAL A 292 -1.74 -4.97 18.18
N ALA A 293 -1.91 -4.09 19.15
CA ALA A 293 -1.98 -4.44 20.57
C ALA A 293 -3.37 -4.95 20.94
N ARG A 294 -4.41 -4.32 20.38
CA ARG A 294 -5.80 -4.65 20.69
C ARG A 294 -6.76 -4.20 19.59
N VAL A 295 -7.87 -4.91 19.52
CA VAL A 295 -9.07 -4.54 18.76
C VAL A 295 -10.19 -4.23 19.74
N VAL A 296 -10.95 -3.16 19.51
CA VAL A 296 -12.11 -2.81 20.33
C VAL A 296 -13.37 -2.96 19.49
N ASP A 297 -14.26 -3.85 19.91
CA ASP A 297 -15.56 -4.12 19.32
C ASP A 297 -16.66 -3.58 20.23
N HIS A 298 -17.24 -2.41 19.92
CA HIS A 298 -18.33 -1.79 20.69
C HIS A 298 -18.06 -1.74 22.21
N GLY A 299 -16.84 -1.34 22.59
CA GLY A 299 -16.41 -1.29 23.98
C GLY A 299 -15.88 -2.59 24.55
N LYS A 300 -16.02 -3.72 23.86
CA LYS A 300 -15.37 -4.99 24.21
C LYS A 300 -13.96 -5.01 23.67
N GLU A 301 -12.98 -5.03 24.58
CA GLU A 301 -11.57 -5.12 24.19
C GLU A 301 -11.14 -6.56 23.92
N ILE A 302 -10.45 -6.77 22.81
CA ILE A 302 -9.76 -8.00 22.43
C ILE A 302 -8.26 -7.66 22.39
N ALA A 303 -7.54 -7.97 23.45
CA ALA A 303 -6.10 -7.74 23.59
C ALA A 303 -5.32 -8.96 23.10
N PHE A 304 -4.26 -8.74 22.33
CA PHE A 304 -3.35 -9.81 21.93
C PHE A 304 -2.28 -10.02 22.99
N LYS A 305 -1.76 -11.23 23.06
CA LYS A 305 -0.69 -11.61 24.00
C LYS A 305 0.57 -10.76 23.80
N TYR A 306 0.85 -10.40 22.56
CA TYR A 306 1.99 -9.57 22.14
C TYR A 306 1.50 -8.31 21.44
N GLY A 307 2.38 -7.33 21.29
CA GLY A 307 2.12 -6.14 20.51
C GLY A 307 1.94 -4.85 21.33
N THR A 308 1.80 -4.92 22.65
CA THR A 308 1.65 -3.71 23.48
C THR A 308 2.95 -2.91 23.52
N ASP A 309 4.05 -3.53 23.90
CA ASP A 309 5.35 -2.86 24.05
C ASP A 309 6.31 -3.17 22.90
N GLU A 310 6.16 -4.34 22.28
CA GLU A 310 6.97 -4.81 21.16
C GLU A 310 6.16 -5.72 20.22
N MET A 311 6.66 -5.89 19.01
CA MET A 311 6.09 -6.86 18.06
C MET A 311 6.14 -8.27 18.63
N GLY A 312 5.10 -9.05 18.36
CA GLY A 312 5.11 -10.48 18.63
C GLY A 312 6.25 -11.19 17.86
N PRO A 313 6.76 -12.32 18.39
CA PRO A 313 7.96 -12.95 17.88
C PRO A 313 7.86 -13.40 16.41
N VAL A 314 6.70 -13.85 15.94
CA VAL A 314 6.50 -14.27 14.55
C VAL A 314 6.35 -13.05 13.64
N ILE A 315 5.54 -12.07 14.03
CA ILE A 315 5.39 -10.80 13.29
C ILE A 315 6.76 -10.11 13.16
N LYS A 316 7.57 -10.11 14.21
CA LYS A 316 8.92 -9.53 14.18
C LYS A 316 9.84 -10.25 13.19
N LYS A 317 9.85 -11.59 13.18
CA LYS A 317 10.63 -12.37 12.21
C LYS A 317 10.23 -12.06 10.77
N LEU A 318 8.92 -11.97 10.51
CA LEU A 318 8.39 -11.61 9.20
C LEU A 318 8.83 -10.20 8.78
N TYR A 319 8.72 -9.24 9.68
CA TYR A 319 9.15 -7.86 9.46
C TYR A 319 10.64 -7.75 9.17
N ASP A 320 11.47 -8.33 10.04
CA ASP A 320 12.94 -8.29 9.91
C ASP A 320 13.42 -8.98 8.61
N THR A 321 12.80 -10.12 8.27
CA THR A 321 13.17 -10.85 7.04
C THR A 321 12.78 -10.07 5.79
N LEU A 322 11.54 -9.54 5.71
CA LEU A 322 11.11 -8.81 4.51
C LEU A 322 11.88 -7.49 4.35
N THR A 323 12.08 -6.74 5.42
CA THR A 323 12.88 -5.49 5.38
C THR A 323 14.34 -5.78 5.06
N GLY A 324 14.90 -6.86 5.59
CA GLY A 324 16.25 -7.32 5.24
C GLY A 324 16.41 -7.63 3.75
N ILE A 325 15.41 -8.27 3.13
CA ILE A 325 15.36 -8.50 1.68
C ILE A 325 15.27 -7.18 0.91
N GLN A 326 14.36 -6.29 1.31
CA GLN A 326 14.14 -4.99 0.64
C GLN A 326 15.38 -4.10 0.67
N MET A 327 16.17 -4.16 1.74
CA MET A 327 17.36 -3.33 1.95
C MET A 327 18.66 -4.04 1.55
N GLY A 328 18.59 -5.22 0.94
CA GLY A 328 19.76 -5.97 0.47
C GLY A 328 20.60 -6.65 1.54
N LYS A 329 20.13 -6.69 2.80
CA LYS A 329 20.78 -7.41 3.90
C LYS A 329 20.61 -8.93 3.82
N LEU A 330 19.53 -9.37 3.23
CA LEU A 330 19.21 -10.77 3.01
C LEU A 330 19.03 -11.05 1.52
N PRO A 331 19.34 -12.28 1.06
CA PRO A 331 19.15 -12.66 -0.32
C PRO A 331 17.66 -12.61 -0.69
N ALA A 332 17.37 -11.98 -1.83
CA ALA A 332 16.02 -11.88 -2.36
C ALA A 332 15.68 -13.09 -3.25
N PRO A 333 14.45 -13.60 -3.21
CA PRO A 333 13.95 -14.50 -4.24
C PRO A 333 14.08 -13.87 -5.65
N LYS A 334 14.28 -14.68 -6.66
CA LYS A 334 14.45 -14.22 -8.05
C LYS A 334 13.27 -13.34 -8.48
N GLY A 335 13.57 -12.18 -9.06
CA GLY A 335 12.58 -11.23 -9.60
C GLY A 335 11.92 -10.34 -8.54
N TRP A 336 12.36 -10.36 -7.28
CA TRP A 336 11.77 -9.47 -6.26
C TRP A 336 12.41 -8.09 -6.22
N ILE A 337 13.66 -7.99 -6.57
CA ILE A 337 14.44 -6.75 -6.53
C ILE A 337 14.73 -6.28 -7.96
N TYR A 338 14.40 -5.03 -8.22
CA TYR A 338 14.69 -4.32 -9.47
C TYR A 338 15.66 -3.19 -9.17
N GLU A 339 16.84 -3.27 -9.74
CA GLU A 339 17.86 -2.25 -9.58
C GLU A 339 17.60 -1.07 -10.52
N VAL A 340 17.74 0.14 -9.99
CA VAL A 340 17.63 1.40 -10.72
C VAL A 340 19.00 1.76 -11.27
N LYS A 341 19.17 1.67 -12.57
CA LYS A 341 20.44 1.91 -13.27
C LYS A 341 20.50 3.27 -13.94
#